data_da613480ab399ff35664797350cf8c82
#
_entry.id   da613480ab399ff35664797350cf8c82
#
_cell.length_a   1.000
_cell.length_b   1.000
_cell.length_c   1.000
_cell.angle_alpha   90.00
_cell.angle_beta   90.00
_cell.angle_gamma   90.00
#
_symmetry.space_group_name_H-M   'P 1'
#
loop_
_entity.id
_entity.type
_entity.pdbx_description
1 polymer ?
#
loop_
_entity_poly.entity_id
_entity_poly.type
_entity_poly.pdbx_seq_one_letter_code
_entity_poly.pdbx_strand_id
1 'polypeptide(L)'
;MKKNINQSSYQQIADAWYDFRKQSNTNQIIVDVIPLLKVNGSVLDVGCGTGYPISAYLAKQGFHVTGIDFTPKMIEYAQSQAITNATFILADMLTYQPNQTFDAVIAFDSLFHLHLTEQEHVLNKLISFLNPGGIFLMTHGKKQGEIKGEMFGSTFTYSSLDVSTYRHQLIKQGMDILTLMEDYKEKSTGTRDLLLIAKKKG
;
A
#
# COMPACT_ATOMS: atom_id res chain seq x y z
N MET A 1 -11.15 22.83 1.69
CA MET A 1 -10.20 21.71 1.90
C MET A 1 -8.87 22.09 1.28
N LYS A 2 -7.74 21.98 2.02
CA LYS A 2 -6.42 22.13 1.41
C LYS A 2 -6.24 20.98 0.43
N LYS A 3 -5.93 21.30 -0.84
CA LYS A 3 -5.68 20.32 -1.89
C LYS A 3 -4.45 19.48 -1.47
N ASN A 4 -4.59 18.18 -1.35
CA ASN A 4 -3.45 17.30 -1.03
C ASN A 4 -2.46 17.37 -2.20
N ILE A 5 -1.22 17.83 -1.92
CA ILE A 5 -0.20 18.01 -2.95
C ILE A 5 0.07 16.69 -3.68
N ASN A 6 0.15 15.58 -2.96
CA ASN A 6 0.43 14.27 -3.54
C ASN A 6 -0.68 13.82 -4.50
N GLN A 7 -1.98 14.05 -4.16
CA GLN A 7 -3.08 13.77 -5.06
C GLN A 7 -2.97 14.57 -6.36
N SER A 8 -2.66 15.87 -6.25
CA SER A 8 -2.50 16.73 -7.42
C SER A 8 -1.32 16.29 -8.29
N SER A 9 -0.20 15.93 -7.67
CA SER A 9 1.00 15.45 -8.37
C SER A 9 0.75 14.10 -9.07
N TYR A 10 0.09 13.14 -8.41
CA TYR A 10 -0.29 11.87 -9.04
C TYR A 10 -1.29 12.07 -10.18
N GLN A 11 -2.24 13.01 -10.05
CA GLN A 11 -3.16 13.35 -11.13
C GLN A 11 -2.42 13.89 -12.38
N GLN A 12 -1.35 14.66 -12.18
CA GLN A 12 -0.54 15.23 -13.27
C GLN A 12 0.31 14.17 -13.96
N ILE A 13 0.91 13.24 -13.22
CA ILE A 13 1.85 12.24 -13.76
C ILE A 13 1.16 10.93 -14.17
N ALA A 14 -0.15 10.81 -14.05
CA ALA A 14 -0.86 9.53 -14.15
C ALA A 14 -0.56 8.77 -15.45
N ASP A 15 -0.43 9.47 -16.59
CA ASP A 15 -0.12 8.84 -17.88
C ASP A 15 1.29 8.23 -17.88
N ALA A 16 2.29 9.02 -17.50
CA ALA A 16 3.68 8.55 -17.42
C ALA A 16 3.85 7.45 -16.37
N TRP A 17 3.13 7.57 -15.24
CA TRP A 17 3.11 6.55 -14.19
C TRP A 17 2.50 5.24 -14.67
N TYR A 18 1.38 5.31 -15.39
CA TYR A 18 0.74 4.13 -15.96
C TYR A 18 1.67 3.39 -16.93
N ASP A 19 2.27 4.11 -17.88
CA ASP A 19 3.19 3.52 -18.86
C ASP A 19 4.39 2.86 -18.17
N PHE A 20 4.94 3.52 -17.15
CA PHE A 20 6.04 2.98 -16.35
C PHE A 20 5.63 1.71 -15.58
N ARG A 21 4.50 1.77 -14.86
CA ARG A 21 4.07 0.66 -13.99
C ARG A 21 3.57 -0.56 -14.76
N LYS A 22 2.94 -0.35 -15.90
CA LYS A 22 2.47 -1.44 -16.77
C LYS A 22 3.62 -2.30 -17.30
N GLN A 23 4.80 -1.70 -17.50
CA GLN A 23 6.00 -2.39 -17.95
C GLN A 23 6.85 -2.93 -16.79
N SER A 24 6.54 -2.56 -15.56
CA SER A 24 7.31 -2.97 -14.39
C SER A 24 7.02 -4.42 -13.99
N ASN A 25 8.05 -5.13 -13.58
CA ASN A 25 7.86 -6.44 -12.93
C ASN A 25 7.20 -6.24 -11.56
N THR A 26 6.49 -7.27 -11.10
CA THR A 26 5.97 -7.32 -9.73
C THR A 26 7.12 -7.27 -8.73
N ASN A 27 6.95 -6.51 -7.67
CA ASN A 27 7.92 -6.41 -6.59
C ASN A 27 8.17 -7.80 -5.98
N GLN A 28 9.44 -8.16 -5.75
CA GLN A 28 9.79 -9.50 -5.27
C GLN A 28 9.11 -9.84 -3.94
N ILE A 29 8.99 -8.88 -3.03
CA ILE A 29 8.33 -9.10 -1.75
C ILE A 29 6.85 -9.47 -1.89
N ILE A 30 6.17 -8.99 -2.93
CA ILE A 30 4.78 -9.38 -3.21
C ILE A 30 4.72 -10.86 -3.66
N VAL A 31 5.72 -11.33 -4.38
CA VAL A 31 5.86 -12.75 -4.73
C VAL A 31 6.16 -13.58 -3.47
N ASP A 32 7.09 -13.11 -2.65
CA ASP A 32 7.57 -13.82 -1.46
C ASP A 32 6.53 -13.91 -0.34
N VAL A 33 5.56 -12.98 -0.29
CA VAL A 33 4.49 -12.98 0.72
C VAL A 33 3.36 -13.97 0.39
N ILE A 34 3.20 -14.37 -0.87
CA ILE A 34 2.10 -15.27 -1.31
C ILE A 34 1.94 -16.52 -0.42
N PRO A 35 3.01 -17.24 -0.02
CA PRO A 35 2.86 -18.43 0.83
C PRO A 35 2.29 -18.16 2.22
N LEU A 36 2.30 -16.89 2.67
CA LEU A 36 1.71 -16.49 3.96
C LEU A 36 0.23 -16.14 3.83
N LEU A 37 -0.26 -15.93 2.61
CA LEU A 37 -1.63 -15.51 2.35
C LEU A 37 -2.56 -16.72 2.29
N LYS A 38 -3.81 -16.53 2.70
CA LYS A 38 -4.87 -17.53 2.56
C LYS A 38 -5.16 -17.76 1.07
N VAL A 39 -5.16 -18.98 0.63
CA VAL A 39 -5.45 -19.37 -0.77
C VAL A 39 -6.81 -18.81 -1.19
N ASN A 40 -6.86 -18.16 -2.36
CA ASN A 40 -8.03 -17.45 -2.88
C ASN A 40 -8.62 -16.41 -1.89
N GLY A 41 -7.78 -15.90 -0.99
CA GLY A 41 -8.19 -14.94 0.03
C GLY A 41 -8.51 -13.56 -0.54
N SER A 42 -9.12 -12.73 0.30
CA SER A 42 -9.42 -11.33 0.00
C SER A 42 -8.22 -10.43 0.37
N VAL A 43 -7.85 -9.53 -0.54
CA VAL A 43 -6.71 -8.60 -0.36
C VAL A 43 -7.19 -7.17 -0.56
N LEU A 44 -6.84 -6.28 0.37
CA LEU A 44 -6.96 -4.83 0.20
C LEU A 44 -5.59 -4.27 -0.21
N ASP A 45 -5.52 -3.65 -1.39
CA ASP A 45 -4.34 -2.94 -1.90
C ASP A 45 -4.55 -1.43 -1.69
N VAL A 46 -3.82 -0.84 -0.73
CA VAL A 46 -3.98 0.54 -0.27
C VAL A 46 -3.01 1.46 -1.01
N GLY A 47 -3.54 2.37 -1.81
CA GLY A 47 -2.75 3.16 -2.75
C GLY A 47 -2.39 2.34 -3.99
N CYS A 48 -3.38 1.62 -4.55
CA CYS A 48 -3.18 0.68 -5.66
C CYS A 48 -2.73 1.34 -6.97
N GLY A 49 -2.82 2.67 -7.07
CA GLY A 49 -2.48 3.40 -8.29
C GLY A 49 -3.28 2.90 -9.50
N THR A 50 -2.58 2.54 -10.57
CA THR A 50 -3.15 2.03 -11.82
C THR A 50 -3.49 0.53 -11.79
N GLY A 51 -3.40 -0.13 -10.65
CA GLY A 51 -3.59 -1.58 -10.49
C GLY A 51 -2.37 -2.42 -10.88
N TYR A 52 -1.39 -1.83 -11.58
CA TYR A 52 -0.13 -2.48 -11.94
C TYR A 52 1.04 -2.06 -11.05
N PRO A 53 1.98 -2.99 -10.78
CA PRO A 53 1.91 -4.43 -11.09
C PRO A 53 1.23 -5.26 -9.99
N ILE A 54 0.98 -4.70 -8.78
CA ILE A 54 0.66 -5.45 -7.55
C ILE A 54 -0.74 -6.07 -7.62
N SER A 55 -1.79 -5.26 -7.74
CA SER A 55 -3.17 -5.76 -7.81
C SER A 55 -3.36 -6.76 -8.95
N ALA A 56 -2.80 -6.45 -10.14
CA ALA A 56 -2.88 -7.34 -11.30
C ALA A 56 -2.21 -8.70 -11.06
N TYR A 57 -1.03 -8.69 -10.42
CA TYR A 57 -0.33 -9.91 -10.08
C TYR A 57 -1.10 -10.75 -9.07
N LEU A 58 -1.57 -10.16 -7.97
CA LEU A 58 -2.35 -10.85 -6.94
C LEU A 58 -3.63 -11.46 -7.52
N ALA A 59 -4.37 -10.70 -8.32
CA ALA A 59 -5.57 -11.18 -8.99
C ALA A 59 -5.28 -12.37 -9.92
N LYS A 60 -4.16 -12.33 -10.66
CA LYS A 60 -3.68 -13.45 -11.49
C LYS A 60 -3.32 -14.69 -10.67
N GLN A 61 -2.89 -14.53 -9.41
CA GLN A 61 -2.62 -15.64 -8.48
C GLN A 61 -3.90 -16.19 -7.83
N GLY A 62 -5.08 -15.68 -8.19
CA GLY A 62 -6.37 -16.16 -7.70
C GLY A 62 -6.92 -15.42 -6.46
N PHE A 63 -6.27 -14.36 -6.00
CA PHE A 63 -6.79 -13.54 -4.91
C PHE A 63 -7.93 -12.63 -5.38
N HIS A 64 -8.88 -12.34 -4.47
CA HIS A 64 -9.91 -11.34 -4.69
C HIS A 64 -9.40 -9.98 -4.21
N VAL A 65 -9.01 -9.12 -5.13
CA VAL A 65 -8.35 -7.84 -4.82
C VAL A 65 -9.37 -6.70 -4.80
N THR A 66 -9.35 -5.92 -3.72
CA THR A 66 -9.95 -4.59 -3.66
C THR A 66 -8.83 -3.57 -3.63
N GLY A 67 -8.66 -2.78 -4.68
CA GLY A 67 -7.68 -1.70 -4.74
C GLY A 67 -8.35 -0.35 -4.45
N ILE A 68 -7.74 0.45 -3.57
CA ILE A 68 -8.18 1.83 -3.32
C ILE A 68 -7.06 2.82 -3.65
N ASP A 69 -7.42 3.93 -4.27
CA ASP A 69 -6.54 5.08 -4.49
C ASP A 69 -7.36 6.37 -4.45
N PHE A 70 -6.77 7.46 -3.98
CA PHE A 70 -7.46 8.75 -3.87
C PHE A 70 -7.37 9.60 -5.14
N THR A 71 -6.62 9.14 -6.17
CA THR A 71 -6.39 9.85 -7.42
C THR A 71 -7.35 9.37 -8.50
N PRO A 72 -8.29 10.21 -9.00
CA PRO A 72 -9.28 9.79 -9.98
C PRO A 72 -8.66 9.13 -11.22
N LYS A 73 -7.65 9.73 -11.81
CA LYS A 73 -7.03 9.23 -13.04
C LYS A 73 -6.30 7.90 -12.85
N MET A 74 -5.76 7.62 -11.64
CA MET A 74 -5.20 6.31 -11.31
C MET A 74 -6.29 5.23 -11.34
N ILE A 75 -7.43 5.51 -10.72
CA ILE A 75 -8.57 4.57 -10.68
C ILE A 75 -9.20 4.38 -12.07
N GLU A 76 -9.29 5.43 -12.89
CA GLU A 76 -9.73 5.30 -14.28
C GLU A 76 -8.84 4.30 -15.05
N TYR A 77 -7.51 4.41 -14.92
CA TYR A 77 -6.59 3.44 -15.50
C TYR A 77 -6.79 2.04 -14.94
N ALA A 78 -6.86 1.89 -13.61
CA ALA A 78 -7.03 0.58 -12.98
C ALA A 78 -8.32 -0.12 -13.46
N GLN A 79 -9.44 0.61 -13.53
CA GLN A 79 -10.73 0.09 -13.98
C GLN A 79 -10.72 -0.25 -15.49
N SER A 80 -10.04 0.57 -16.31
CA SER A 80 -9.95 0.34 -17.77
C SER A 80 -9.23 -0.96 -18.15
N GLN A 81 -8.40 -1.51 -17.23
CA GLN A 81 -7.69 -2.78 -17.47
C GLN A 81 -8.59 -4.01 -17.37
N ALA A 82 -9.80 -3.88 -16.81
CA ALA A 82 -10.74 -5.00 -16.62
C ALA A 82 -10.09 -6.25 -16.00
N ILE A 83 -9.23 -6.06 -14.98
CA ILE A 83 -8.50 -7.14 -14.33
C ILE A 83 -9.49 -8.06 -13.61
N THR A 84 -9.56 -9.32 -14.07
CA THR A 84 -10.41 -10.34 -13.43
C THR A 84 -10.01 -10.52 -11.96
N ASN A 85 -10.99 -10.70 -11.06
CA ASN A 85 -10.82 -10.82 -9.62
C ASN A 85 -10.28 -9.54 -8.93
N ALA A 86 -10.32 -8.37 -9.59
CA ALA A 86 -9.96 -7.11 -8.97
C ALA A 86 -11.09 -6.08 -9.11
N THR A 87 -11.33 -5.32 -8.05
CA THR A 87 -12.24 -4.17 -8.02
C THR A 87 -11.47 -2.95 -7.56
N PHE A 88 -11.60 -1.83 -8.27
CA PHE A 88 -10.88 -0.59 -7.96
C PHE A 88 -11.85 0.51 -7.58
N ILE A 89 -11.57 1.19 -6.47
CA ILE A 89 -12.46 2.16 -5.83
C ILE A 89 -11.71 3.48 -5.63
N LEU A 90 -12.29 4.58 -6.11
CA LEU A 90 -11.80 5.92 -5.78
C LEU A 90 -12.12 6.21 -4.31
N ALA A 91 -11.11 6.13 -3.46
CA ALA A 91 -11.27 6.33 -2.02
C ALA A 91 -9.99 6.85 -1.37
N ASP A 92 -10.16 7.73 -0.39
CA ASP A 92 -9.07 8.17 0.47
C ASP A 92 -8.91 7.20 1.63
N MET A 93 -7.67 6.69 1.84
CA MET A 93 -7.37 5.78 2.95
C MET A 93 -7.67 6.39 4.33
N LEU A 94 -7.73 7.72 4.45
CA LEU A 94 -8.14 8.41 5.68
C LEU A 94 -9.61 8.15 6.05
N THR A 95 -10.48 8.08 5.06
CA THR A 95 -11.94 8.02 5.27
C THR A 95 -12.57 6.70 4.84
N TYR A 96 -11.85 5.88 4.05
CA TYR A 96 -12.36 4.60 3.56
C TYR A 96 -12.80 3.69 4.69
N GLN A 97 -13.98 3.13 4.55
CA GLN A 97 -14.56 2.12 5.45
C GLN A 97 -15.12 0.98 4.59
N PRO A 98 -14.49 -0.19 4.58
CA PRO A 98 -15.00 -1.34 3.86
C PRO A 98 -16.22 -1.94 4.57
N ASN A 99 -17.05 -2.62 3.81
CA ASN A 99 -18.17 -3.42 4.32
C ASN A 99 -17.79 -4.87 4.62
N GLN A 100 -16.52 -5.22 4.51
CA GLN A 100 -15.96 -6.55 4.76
C GLN A 100 -14.57 -6.44 5.40
N THR A 101 -14.07 -7.55 5.90
CA THR A 101 -12.69 -7.71 6.35
C THR A 101 -11.86 -8.46 5.29
N PHE A 102 -10.53 -8.43 5.42
CA PHE A 102 -9.60 -8.95 4.42
C PHE A 102 -8.64 -9.98 5.04
N ASP A 103 -8.21 -10.94 4.23
CA ASP A 103 -7.19 -11.90 4.62
C ASP A 103 -5.77 -11.30 4.47
N ALA A 104 -5.63 -10.22 3.69
CA ALA A 104 -4.42 -9.40 3.68
C ALA A 104 -4.73 -7.93 3.43
N VAL A 105 -3.90 -7.04 3.99
CA VAL A 105 -3.85 -5.61 3.69
C VAL A 105 -2.43 -5.28 3.27
N ILE A 106 -2.27 -4.75 2.07
CA ILE A 106 -0.99 -4.37 1.47
C ILE A 106 -0.98 -2.86 1.28
N ALA A 107 -0.01 -2.18 1.87
CA ALA A 107 0.23 -0.75 1.73
C ALA A 107 1.66 -0.53 1.22
N PHE A 108 1.89 -0.92 -0.03
CA PHE A 108 3.20 -0.83 -0.66
C PHE A 108 3.41 0.56 -1.25
N ASP A 109 4.42 1.28 -0.78
CA ASP A 109 4.79 2.64 -1.22
C ASP A 109 3.62 3.65 -1.19
N SER A 110 2.78 3.62 -0.14
CA SER A 110 1.58 4.47 -0.07
C SER A 110 1.40 5.26 1.23
N LEU A 111 1.59 4.67 2.40
CA LEU A 111 1.29 5.32 3.69
C LEU A 111 2.18 6.54 3.99
N PHE A 112 3.36 6.62 3.43
CA PHE A 112 4.27 7.75 3.61
C PHE A 112 3.77 9.05 2.92
N HIS A 113 2.68 8.99 2.16
CA HIS A 113 2.00 10.18 1.62
C HIS A 113 1.02 10.82 2.60
N LEU A 114 0.75 10.18 3.74
CA LEU A 114 -0.03 10.75 4.83
C LEU A 114 0.80 11.74 5.64
N HIS A 115 0.14 12.74 6.23
CA HIS A 115 0.79 13.59 7.22
C HIS A 115 1.16 12.79 8.48
N LEU A 116 2.24 13.18 9.18
CA LEU A 116 2.72 12.46 10.38
C LEU A 116 1.62 12.20 11.40
N THR A 117 0.74 13.18 11.63
CA THR A 117 -0.36 13.08 12.62
C THR A 117 -1.47 12.10 12.23
N GLU A 118 -1.50 11.65 10.98
CA GLU A 118 -2.53 10.75 10.45
C GLU A 118 -2.07 9.28 10.41
N GLN A 119 -0.75 9.05 10.39
CA GLN A 119 -0.19 7.73 10.11
C GLN A 119 -0.56 6.68 11.16
N GLU A 120 -0.47 6.99 12.45
CA GLU A 120 -0.86 6.05 13.51
C GLU A 120 -2.35 5.69 13.43
N HIS A 121 -3.20 6.69 13.20
CA HIS A 121 -4.64 6.45 13.05
C HIS A 121 -4.94 5.54 11.87
N VAL A 122 -4.35 5.82 10.70
CA VAL A 122 -4.59 5.01 9.50
C VAL A 122 -3.99 3.62 9.65
N LEU A 123 -2.79 3.48 10.21
CA LEU A 123 -2.20 2.17 10.49
C LEU A 123 -3.13 1.30 11.33
N ASN A 124 -3.62 1.83 12.46
CA ASN A 124 -4.53 1.12 13.36
C ASN A 124 -5.85 0.75 12.64
N LYS A 125 -6.38 1.66 11.84
CA LYS A 125 -7.57 1.42 11.04
C LYS A 125 -7.38 0.30 10.01
N LEU A 126 -6.27 0.31 9.27
CA LEU A 126 -5.96 -0.73 8.29
C LEU A 126 -5.78 -2.11 8.93
N ILE A 127 -5.16 -2.18 10.11
CA ILE A 127 -5.05 -3.42 10.90
C ILE A 127 -6.43 -3.91 11.34
N SER A 128 -7.36 -3.00 11.68
CA SER A 128 -8.73 -3.39 12.06
C SER A 128 -9.50 -4.07 10.93
N PHE A 129 -9.16 -3.81 9.68
CA PHE A 129 -9.76 -4.43 8.50
C PHE A 129 -9.32 -5.88 8.26
N LEU A 130 -8.28 -6.35 8.97
CA LEU A 130 -7.81 -7.73 8.82
C LEU A 130 -8.71 -8.73 9.53
N ASN A 131 -8.92 -9.87 8.90
CA ASN A 131 -9.41 -11.07 9.55
C ASN A 131 -8.42 -11.57 10.63
N PRO A 132 -8.85 -12.33 11.63
CA PRO A 132 -7.93 -13.10 12.49
C PRO A 132 -7.00 -13.97 11.61
N GLY A 133 -5.71 -13.96 11.91
CA GLY A 133 -4.69 -14.62 11.09
C GLY A 133 -4.28 -13.90 9.80
N GLY A 134 -4.90 -12.77 9.48
CA GLY A 134 -4.63 -11.98 8.28
C GLY A 134 -3.25 -11.31 8.29
N ILE A 135 -2.72 -11.02 7.11
CA ILE A 135 -1.38 -10.47 6.90
C ILE A 135 -1.44 -8.99 6.57
N PHE A 136 -0.64 -8.20 7.28
CA PHE A 136 -0.36 -6.80 6.97
C PHE A 136 1.04 -6.68 6.36
N LEU A 137 1.16 -6.00 5.21
CA LEU A 137 2.44 -5.68 4.59
C LEU A 137 2.49 -4.19 4.30
N MET A 138 3.57 -3.53 4.68
CA MET A 138 3.85 -2.15 4.24
C MET A 138 5.33 -1.93 3.93
N THR A 139 5.60 -0.99 3.03
CA THR A 139 6.90 -0.32 2.92
C THR A 139 6.74 1.13 3.36
N HIS A 140 7.79 1.67 4.02
CA HIS A 140 7.72 3.01 4.61
C HIS A 140 9.11 3.63 4.78
N GLY A 141 9.17 4.90 5.21
CA GLY A 141 10.37 5.52 5.76
C GLY A 141 10.67 4.97 7.17
N LYS A 142 11.94 5.08 7.61
CA LYS A 142 12.41 4.55 8.90
C LYS A 142 12.76 5.60 9.94
N LYS A 143 12.84 6.87 9.53
CA LYS A 143 13.14 8.01 10.41
C LYS A 143 11.98 8.96 10.45
N GLN A 144 11.65 9.42 11.64
CA GLN A 144 10.60 10.44 11.80
C GLN A 144 10.97 11.73 11.09
N GLY A 145 10.05 12.23 10.28
CA GLY A 145 10.22 13.49 9.57
C GLY A 145 9.40 13.57 8.28
N GLU A 146 9.60 14.68 7.59
CA GLU A 146 8.99 14.94 6.29
C GLU A 146 10.08 15.39 5.31
N ILE A 147 10.04 14.85 4.12
CA ILE A 147 10.92 15.23 3.01
C ILE A 147 10.10 15.50 1.76
N LYS A 148 10.67 16.25 0.83
CA LYS A 148 10.14 16.43 -0.52
C LYS A 148 11.02 15.74 -1.53
N GLY A 149 10.40 15.21 -2.57
CA GLY A 149 11.09 14.60 -3.71
C GLY A 149 10.35 14.91 -5.00
N GLU A 150 10.98 14.60 -6.10
CA GLU A 150 10.42 14.81 -7.44
C GLU A 150 10.31 13.48 -8.18
N MET A 151 9.21 13.31 -8.91
CA MET A 151 8.98 12.16 -9.78
C MET A 151 8.20 12.63 -11.01
N PHE A 152 8.70 12.31 -12.20
CA PHE A 152 8.12 12.75 -13.50
C PHE A 152 7.81 14.26 -13.55
N GLY A 153 8.70 15.11 -12.99
CA GLY A 153 8.56 16.55 -12.98
C GLY A 153 7.52 17.12 -12.02
N SER A 154 6.95 16.30 -11.14
CA SER A 154 6.02 16.74 -10.10
C SER A 154 6.61 16.53 -8.70
N THR A 155 6.31 17.45 -7.79
CA THR A 155 6.80 17.42 -6.40
C THR A 155 5.87 16.57 -5.54
N PHE A 156 6.46 15.75 -4.66
CA PHE A 156 5.78 14.92 -3.68
C PHE A 156 6.30 15.21 -2.28
N THR A 157 5.43 15.02 -1.29
CA THR A 157 5.80 15.03 0.13
C THR A 157 5.74 13.59 0.65
N TYR A 158 6.77 13.21 1.39
CA TYR A 158 6.91 11.91 2.03
C TYR A 158 7.13 12.14 3.52
N SER A 159 6.34 11.50 4.35
CA SER A 159 6.44 11.59 5.81
C SER A 159 6.58 10.21 6.41
N SER A 160 7.29 10.06 7.51
CA SER A 160 7.38 8.80 8.25
C SER A 160 7.52 9.04 9.74
N LEU A 161 6.96 8.12 10.52
CA LEU A 161 7.29 7.93 11.92
C LEU A 161 8.59 7.11 12.01
N ASP A 162 9.17 7.00 13.21
CA ASP A 162 10.30 6.10 13.42
C ASP A 162 9.85 4.63 13.51
N VAL A 163 10.81 3.72 13.32
CA VAL A 163 10.56 2.27 13.33
C VAL A 163 9.99 1.78 14.67
N SER A 164 10.43 2.38 15.78
CA SER A 164 9.97 1.98 17.11
C SER A 164 8.49 2.29 17.30
N THR A 165 8.00 3.39 16.75
CA THR A 165 6.59 3.75 16.77
C THR A 165 5.74 2.75 15.98
N TYR A 166 6.12 2.39 14.74
CA TYR A 166 5.40 1.35 13.99
C TYR A 166 5.37 0.02 14.73
N ARG A 167 6.52 -0.42 15.26
CA ARG A 167 6.62 -1.65 16.05
C ARG A 167 5.69 -1.63 17.26
N HIS A 168 5.68 -0.52 18.01
CA HIS A 168 4.83 -0.38 19.19
C HIS A 168 3.34 -0.48 18.81
N GLN A 169 2.91 0.24 17.77
CA GLN A 169 1.52 0.21 17.32
C GLN A 169 1.08 -1.18 16.88
N LEU A 170 1.91 -1.91 16.12
CA LEU A 170 1.58 -3.27 15.71
C LEU A 170 1.39 -4.21 16.89
N ILE A 171 2.32 -4.19 17.86
CA ILE A 171 2.23 -5.04 19.07
C ILE A 171 0.98 -4.68 19.86
N LYS A 172 0.69 -3.38 20.05
CA LYS A 172 -0.50 -2.89 20.75
C LYS A 172 -1.79 -3.35 20.08
N GLN A 173 -1.80 -3.49 18.75
CA GLN A 173 -2.94 -3.98 17.96
C GLN A 173 -3.00 -5.51 17.86
N GLY A 174 -2.19 -6.26 18.62
CA GLY A 174 -2.20 -7.72 18.65
C GLY A 174 -1.59 -8.37 17.40
N MET A 175 -0.65 -7.67 16.73
CA MET A 175 0.06 -8.21 15.58
C MET A 175 1.34 -8.94 16.02
N ASP A 176 1.61 -10.08 15.40
CA ASP A 176 2.91 -10.75 15.44
C ASP A 176 3.76 -10.28 14.28
N ILE A 177 4.90 -9.64 14.56
CA ILE A 177 5.81 -9.12 13.54
C ILE A 177 6.60 -10.28 12.95
N LEU A 178 6.38 -10.60 11.68
CA LEU A 178 7.08 -11.66 10.95
C LEU A 178 8.37 -11.14 10.31
N THR A 179 8.35 -9.92 9.81
CA THR A 179 9.50 -9.25 9.18
C THR A 179 9.48 -7.77 9.57
N LEU A 180 10.63 -7.28 10.00
CA LEU A 180 10.91 -5.87 10.15
C LEU A 180 12.35 -5.68 9.66
N MET A 181 12.50 -5.12 8.47
CA MET A 181 13.77 -4.99 7.78
C MET A 181 13.99 -3.56 7.34
N GLU A 182 15.03 -2.94 7.88
CA GLU A 182 15.51 -1.65 7.40
C GLU A 182 16.39 -1.84 6.16
N ASP A 183 16.41 -0.83 5.30
CA ASP A 183 17.19 -0.81 4.05
C ASP A 183 16.93 -2.04 3.15
N TYR A 184 15.65 -2.45 3.07
CA TYR A 184 15.22 -3.55 2.23
C TYR A 184 15.54 -3.29 0.75
N LYS A 185 16.29 -4.20 0.15
CA LYS A 185 16.68 -4.12 -1.27
C LYS A 185 15.64 -4.81 -2.15
N GLU A 186 14.75 -4.02 -2.71
CA GLU A 186 13.80 -4.50 -3.72
C GLU A 186 14.50 -4.62 -5.09
N LYS A 187 14.42 -5.80 -5.69
CA LYS A 187 15.15 -6.09 -6.94
C LYS A 187 14.67 -5.27 -8.13
N SER A 188 13.38 -4.95 -8.17
CA SER A 188 12.75 -4.31 -9.33
C SER A 188 12.72 -2.77 -9.24
N THR A 189 12.64 -2.20 -8.04
CA THR A 189 12.39 -0.77 -7.86
C THR A 189 13.33 -0.07 -6.87
N GLY A 190 14.44 -0.74 -6.49
CA GLY A 190 15.46 -0.17 -5.60
C GLY A 190 15.16 -0.35 -4.10
N THR A 191 15.93 0.36 -3.27
CA THR A 191 15.87 0.20 -1.81
C THR A 191 14.64 0.88 -1.22
N ARG A 192 14.02 0.21 -0.22
CA ARG A 192 13.02 0.79 0.68
C ARG A 192 13.62 0.95 2.06
N ASP A 193 13.37 2.08 2.73
CA ASP A 193 13.92 2.35 4.05
C ASP A 193 13.44 1.33 5.09
N LEU A 194 12.17 0.91 4.99
CA LEU A 194 11.56 -0.07 5.88
C LEU A 194 10.62 -1.00 5.10
N LEU A 195 10.78 -2.29 5.31
CA LEU A 195 9.80 -3.34 5.00
C LEU A 195 9.27 -3.92 6.30
N LEU A 196 7.94 -4.01 6.39
CA LEU A 196 7.27 -4.59 7.53
C LEU A 196 6.20 -5.58 7.08
N ILE A 197 6.23 -6.80 7.65
CA ILE A 197 5.19 -7.82 7.50
C ILE A 197 4.78 -8.29 8.89
N ALA A 198 3.48 -8.29 9.15
CA ALA A 198 2.95 -8.73 10.42
C ALA A 198 1.68 -9.57 10.23
N LYS A 199 1.39 -10.46 11.17
CA LYS A 199 0.22 -11.33 11.20
C LYS A 199 -0.68 -10.96 12.36
N LYS A 200 -1.97 -10.79 12.11
CA LYS A 200 -2.95 -10.56 13.16
C LYS A 200 -3.17 -11.84 13.96
N LYS A 201 -3.12 -11.76 15.29
CA LYS A 201 -3.46 -12.89 16.17
C LYS A 201 -4.89 -13.35 15.93
N GLY A 202 -5.12 -14.65 16.11
CA GLY A 202 -6.45 -15.26 16.04
C GLY A 202 -7.31 -14.97 17.26
#